data_9fee3ec09b15d0a36c9c4b3868e418cd
#
_entry.id   9fee3ec09b15d0a36c9c4b3868e418cd
#
_cell.length_a   1.000
_cell.length_b   1.000
_cell.length_c   1.000
_cell.angle_alpha   90.00
_cell.angle_beta   90.00
_cell.angle_gamma   90.00
#
_symmetry.space_group_name_H-M   'P 1'
#
loop_
_entity.id
_entity.type
_entity.pdbx_description
1 polymer ?
#
loop_
_entity_poly.entity_id
_entity_poly.type
_entity_poly.pdbx_seq_one_letter_code
_entity_poly.pdbx_strand_id
1 'polypeptide(L)'
;MIIYHNPHCSKSRECLAFLKEEDEQPIEIIDYLKNPPSVAQIKELLHKLGIPPIDLVRKKEAIWKEVGSDSLTDTQIIELLHQYPKLIERPILIQGDKAIIARPLSVAQEWLKLQKNNKNHSFN
;
A
#
# COMPACT_ATOMS: atom_id res chain seq x y z
N MET A 1 -4.84 -12.13 1.99
CA MET A 1 -4.62 -10.71 2.34
C MET A 1 -3.12 -10.45 2.48
N ILE A 2 -2.64 -9.43 1.80
CA ILE A 2 -1.25 -8.99 1.89
C ILE A 2 -1.24 -7.58 2.45
N ILE A 3 -0.32 -7.29 3.37
CA ILE A 3 -0.09 -5.94 3.85
C ILE A 3 1.37 -5.52 3.55
N TYR A 4 1.53 -4.40 2.87
CA TYR A 4 2.82 -3.71 2.79
C TYR A 4 2.95 -2.88 4.07
N HIS A 5 3.87 -3.30 4.92
CA HIS A 5 3.95 -2.88 6.32
C HIS A 5 5.26 -2.18 6.62
N ASN A 6 5.16 -1.07 7.36
CA ASN A 6 6.31 -0.39 7.94
C ASN A 6 6.21 -0.52 9.47
N PRO A 7 7.06 -1.37 10.11
CA PRO A 7 6.98 -1.60 11.56
C PRO A 7 7.31 -0.36 12.41
N HIS A 8 7.91 0.65 11.80
CA HIS A 8 8.24 1.91 12.49
C HIS A 8 7.13 2.96 12.38
N CYS A 9 6.08 2.69 11.60
CA CYS A 9 4.98 3.60 11.41
C CYS A 9 3.79 3.20 12.29
N SER A 10 3.33 4.10 13.17
CA SER A 10 2.21 3.81 14.08
C SER A 10 0.92 3.47 13.33
N LYS A 11 0.64 4.16 12.22
CA LYS A 11 -0.55 3.89 11.41
C LYS A 11 -0.50 2.51 10.76
N SER A 12 0.68 2.06 10.34
CA SER A 12 0.88 0.73 9.79
C SER A 12 0.69 -0.35 10.84
N ARG A 13 1.24 -0.15 12.05
CA ARG A 13 1.07 -1.08 13.18
C ARG A 13 -0.40 -1.18 13.59
N GLU A 14 -1.10 -0.06 13.66
CA GLU A 14 -2.52 0.00 13.99
C GLU A 14 -3.37 -0.80 13.00
N CYS A 15 -3.09 -0.63 11.70
CA CYS A 15 -3.78 -1.36 10.65
C CYS A 15 -3.53 -2.87 10.75
N LEU A 16 -2.28 -3.27 10.98
CA LEU A 16 -1.94 -4.69 11.12
C LEU A 16 -2.65 -5.32 12.33
N ALA A 17 -2.69 -4.62 13.45
CA ALA A 17 -3.39 -5.09 14.65
C ALA A 17 -4.88 -5.28 14.37
N PHE A 18 -5.50 -4.33 13.68
CA PHE A 18 -6.91 -4.44 13.27
C PHE A 18 -7.13 -5.68 12.39
N LEU A 19 -6.28 -5.90 11.39
CA LEU A 19 -6.41 -7.05 10.50
C LEU A 19 -6.31 -8.38 11.23
N LYS A 20 -5.40 -8.47 12.20
CA LYS A 20 -5.23 -9.70 12.99
C LYS A 20 -6.45 -10.04 13.83
N GLU A 21 -7.19 -9.02 14.27
CA GLU A 21 -8.41 -9.22 15.06
C GLU A 21 -9.61 -9.58 14.18
N GLU A 22 -9.71 -8.99 12.99
CA GLU A 22 -10.93 -9.02 12.17
C GLU A 22 -10.86 -10.01 11.01
N ASP A 23 -9.67 -10.36 10.55
CA ASP A 23 -9.51 -11.23 9.39
C ASP A 23 -9.22 -12.67 9.82
N GLU A 24 -10.08 -13.58 9.42
CA GLU A 24 -9.92 -15.02 9.68
C GLU A 24 -8.91 -15.67 8.74
N GLN A 25 -8.52 -14.99 7.67
CA GLN A 25 -7.60 -15.52 6.68
C GLN A 25 -6.14 -15.20 7.05
N PRO A 26 -5.19 -16.03 6.59
CA PRO A 26 -3.77 -15.71 6.78
C PRO A 26 -3.41 -14.35 6.19
N ILE A 27 -2.58 -13.61 6.91
CA ILE A 27 -2.07 -12.31 6.47
C ILE A 27 -0.61 -12.48 6.11
N GLU A 28 -0.26 -12.17 4.85
CA GLU A 28 1.12 -12.09 4.43
C GLU A 28 1.64 -10.68 4.69
N ILE A 29 2.66 -10.57 5.52
CA ILE A 29 3.24 -9.28 5.89
C ILE A 29 4.51 -9.07 5.08
N ILE A 30 4.53 -8.01 4.27
CA ILE A 30 5.71 -7.62 3.50
C ILE A 30 6.29 -6.34 4.13
N ASP A 31 7.45 -6.47 4.77
CA ASP A 31 8.23 -5.33 5.23
C ASP A 31 8.98 -4.77 4.02
N TYR A 32 8.38 -3.77 3.37
CA TYR A 32 8.91 -3.25 2.10
C TYR A 32 10.18 -2.43 2.26
N LEU A 33 10.55 -2.08 3.50
CA LEU A 33 11.84 -1.42 3.76
C LEU A 33 12.99 -2.43 3.74
N LYS A 34 12.74 -3.66 4.21
CA LYS A 34 13.72 -4.75 4.17
C LYS A 34 13.70 -5.47 2.83
N ASN A 35 12.53 -5.57 2.21
CA ASN A 35 12.33 -6.26 0.95
C ASN A 35 11.70 -5.27 -0.05
N PRO A 36 12.49 -4.32 -0.57
CA PRO A 36 11.96 -3.30 -1.48
C PRO A 36 11.32 -3.93 -2.72
N PRO A 37 10.15 -3.44 -3.13
CA PRO A 37 9.52 -3.96 -4.34
C PRO A 37 10.32 -3.58 -5.57
N SER A 38 10.31 -4.46 -6.57
CA SER A 38 10.90 -4.18 -7.87
C SER A 38 10.04 -3.16 -8.64
N VAL A 39 10.59 -2.61 -9.72
CA VAL A 39 9.83 -1.73 -10.62
C VAL A 39 8.57 -2.43 -11.12
N ALA A 40 8.68 -3.70 -11.52
CA ALA A 40 7.53 -4.48 -11.99
C ALA A 40 6.47 -4.64 -10.91
N GLN A 41 6.88 -4.91 -9.67
CA GLN A 41 5.96 -5.04 -8.54
C GLN A 41 5.26 -3.71 -8.21
N ILE A 42 5.97 -2.59 -8.33
CA ILE A 42 5.39 -1.27 -8.12
C ILE A 42 4.34 -0.97 -9.20
N LYS A 43 4.62 -1.29 -10.46
CA LYS A 43 3.66 -1.13 -11.55
C LYS A 43 2.40 -1.95 -11.32
N GLU A 44 2.56 -3.20 -10.89
CA GLU A 44 1.43 -4.07 -10.57
C GLU A 44 0.62 -3.52 -9.39
N LEU A 45 1.32 -3.04 -8.36
CA LEU A 45 0.67 -2.43 -7.20
C LEU A 45 -0.15 -1.20 -7.59
N LEU A 46 0.41 -0.33 -8.42
CA LEU A 46 -0.29 0.85 -8.92
C LEU A 46 -1.54 0.49 -9.72
N HIS A 47 -1.45 -0.58 -10.52
CA HIS A 47 -2.60 -1.07 -11.26
C HIS A 47 -3.72 -1.53 -10.33
N LYS A 48 -3.38 -2.29 -9.27
CA LYS A 48 -4.34 -2.76 -8.27
C LYS A 48 -4.94 -1.61 -7.46
N LEU A 49 -4.13 -0.58 -7.17
CA LEU A 49 -4.58 0.62 -6.47
C LEU A 49 -5.45 1.52 -7.34
N GLY A 50 -5.26 1.47 -8.67
CA GLY A 50 -5.96 2.33 -9.60
C GLY A 50 -5.59 3.81 -9.47
N ILE A 51 -4.33 4.11 -9.11
CA ILE A 51 -3.86 5.48 -8.91
C ILE A 51 -2.63 5.77 -9.76
N PRO A 52 -2.35 7.04 -10.09
CA PRO A 52 -1.10 7.41 -10.74
C PRO A 52 0.08 7.29 -9.76
N PRO A 53 1.31 7.11 -10.29
CA PRO A 53 2.49 6.95 -9.43
C PRO A 53 2.68 8.03 -8.38
N ILE A 54 2.37 9.29 -8.70
CA ILE A 54 2.56 10.39 -7.75
C ILE A 54 1.71 10.23 -6.48
N ASP A 55 0.54 9.59 -6.59
CA ASP A 55 -0.34 9.39 -5.44
C ASP A 55 0.15 8.29 -4.49
N LEU A 56 1.13 7.50 -4.92
CA LEU A 56 1.79 6.52 -4.07
C LEU A 56 2.97 7.12 -3.30
N VAL A 57 3.37 8.35 -3.61
CA VAL A 57 4.51 9.01 -2.99
C VAL A 57 4.11 9.69 -1.70
N ARG A 58 4.81 9.36 -0.62
CA ARG A 58 4.71 10.08 0.65
C ARG A 58 5.57 11.35 0.58
N LYS A 59 4.98 12.44 0.16
CA LYS A 59 5.68 13.72 -0.07
C LYS A 59 6.25 14.35 1.19
N LYS A 60 5.82 13.89 2.37
CA LYS A 60 6.34 14.37 3.66
C LYS A 60 7.73 13.85 3.98
N GLU A 61 8.18 12.79 3.29
CA GLU A 61 9.52 12.25 3.53
C GLU A 61 10.59 13.25 3.11
N ALA A 62 11.65 13.34 3.93
CA ALA A 62 12.74 14.28 3.68
C ALA A 62 13.41 14.04 2.33
N ILE A 63 13.56 12.77 1.94
CA ILE A 63 14.20 12.43 0.65
C ILE A 63 13.41 12.99 -0.54
N TRP A 64 12.08 13.12 -0.44
CA TRP A 64 11.28 13.69 -1.52
C TRP A 64 11.64 15.13 -1.80
N LYS A 65 12.03 15.90 -0.78
CA LYS A 65 12.46 17.30 -0.95
C LYS A 65 13.74 17.41 -1.76
N GLU A 66 14.57 16.35 -1.74
CA GLU A 66 15.82 16.32 -2.48
C GLU A 66 15.64 15.79 -3.90
N VAL A 67 14.85 14.74 -4.08
CA VAL A 67 14.74 14.03 -5.36
C VAL A 67 13.46 14.32 -6.11
N GLY A 68 12.43 14.85 -5.45
CA GLY A 68 11.12 15.11 -6.04
C GLY A 68 11.10 16.38 -6.88
N SER A 69 10.18 16.42 -7.83
CA SER A 69 9.94 17.56 -8.70
C SER A 69 8.56 17.42 -9.33
N ASP A 70 7.94 18.55 -9.67
CA ASP A 70 6.65 18.55 -10.36
C ASP A 70 6.76 18.14 -11.83
N SER A 71 7.98 18.07 -12.36
CA SER A 71 8.22 17.74 -13.77
C SER A 71 8.63 16.29 -14.01
N LEU A 72 8.58 15.43 -12.98
CA LEU A 72 8.94 14.01 -13.13
C LEU A 72 7.89 13.26 -13.94
N THR A 73 8.35 12.37 -14.83
CA THR A 73 7.47 11.43 -15.52
C THR A 73 7.05 10.30 -14.60
N ASP A 74 6.00 9.58 -14.96
CA ASP A 74 5.55 8.40 -14.21
C ASP A 74 6.66 7.37 -14.07
N THR A 75 7.42 7.12 -15.13
CA THR A 75 8.55 6.19 -15.09
C THR A 75 9.61 6.63 -14.08
N GLN A 76 9.93 7.92 -14.06
CA GLN A 76 10.88 8.46 -13.09
C GLN A 76 10.40 8.33 -11.65
N ILE A 77 9.11 8.56 -11.40
CA ILE A 77 8.52 8.40 -10.07
C ILE A 77 8.59 6.94 -9.62
N ILE A 78 8.26 6.00 -10.50
CA ILE A 78 8.34 4.56 -10.19
C ILE A 78 9.77 4.16 -9.84
N GLU A 79 10.76 4.66 -10.58
CA GLU A 79 12.17 4.39 -10.26
C GLU A 79 12.56 4.94 -8.88
N LEU A 80 12.06 6.12 -8.51
CA LEU A 80 12.33 6.69 -7.20
C LEU A 80 11.67 5.87 -6.08
N LEU A 81 10.46 5.37 -6.29
CA LEU A 81 9.79 4.49 -5.32
C LEU A 81 10.56 3.19 -5.10
N HIS A 82 11.14 2.65 -6.17
CA HIS A 82 11.99 1.46 -6.10
C HIS A 82 13.29 1.77 -5.35
N GLN A 83 13.94 2.88 -5.69
CA GLN A 83 15.23 3.26 -5.12
C GLN A 83 15.11 3.70 -3.66
N TYR A 84 14.00 4.36 -3.32
CA TYR A 84 13.76 4.90 -1.98
C TYR A 84 12.43 4.39 -1.43
N PRO A 85 12.38 3.15 -0.91
CA PRO A 85 11.11 2.56 -0.42
C PRO A 85 10.41 3.39 0.66
N LYS A 86 11.13 4.24 1.40
CA LYS A 86 10.51 5.17 2.36
C LYS A 86 9.50 6.10 1.72
N LEU A 87 9.60 6.34 0.42
CA LEU A 87 8.67 7.19 -0.32
C LEU A 87 7.30 6.52 -0.54
N ILE A 88 7.20 5.21 -0.35
CA ILE A 88 5.94 4.50 -0.57
C ILE A 88 4.95 4.82 0.55
N GLU A 89 3.74 5.25 0.19
CA GLU A 89 2.65 5.43 1.14
C GLU A 89 2.34 4.11 1.85
N ARG A 90 1.91 4.17 3.11
CA ARG A 90 1.68 2.97 3.94
C ARG A 90 0.60 3.21 4.98
N PRO A 91 -0.04 2.13 5.45
CA PRO A 91 0.08 0.75 4.95
C PRO A 91 -0.71 0.55 3.67
N ILE A 92 -0.37 -0.50 2.91
CA ILE A 92 -1.12 -0.87 1.71
C ILE A 92 -1.68 -2.27 1.91
N LEU A 93 -2.96 -2.45 1.68
CA LEU A 93 -3.64 -3.74 1.73
C LEU A 93 -3.90 -4.23 0.33
N ILE A 94 -3.65 -5.51 0.09
CA ILE A 94 -3.87 -6.16 -1.21
C ILE A 94 -4.71 -7.40 -1.01
N GLN A 95 -5.79 -7.52 -1.79
CA GLN A 95 -6.63 -8.69 -1.84
C GLN A 95 -6.93 -9.01 -3.30
N GLY A 96 -6.30 -10.07 -3.82
CA GLY A 96 -6.45 -10.45 -5.21
C GLY A 96 -5.95 -9.38 -6.16
N ASP A 97 -6.83 -8.85 -7.00
CA ASP A 97 -6.51 -7.80 -7.98
C ASP A 97 -6.83 -6.39 -7.48
N LYS A 98 -7.19 -6.23 -6.20
CA LYS A 98 -7.54 -4.95 -5.59
C LYS A 98 -6.55 -4.59 -4.49
N ALA A 99 -6.29 -3.30 -4.35
CA ALA A 99 -5.44 -2.77 -3.29
C ALA A 99 -5.93 -1.40 -2.85
N ILE A 100 -5.55 -0.99 -1.64
CA ILE A 100 -5.87 0.32 -1.10
C ILE A 100 -4.75 0.81 -0.17
N ILE A 101 -4.52 2.13 -0.18
CA ILE A 101 -3.72 2.77 0.86
C ILE A 101 -4.62 2.91 2.09
N ALA A 102 -4.34 2.14 3.12
CA ALA A 102 -5.24 1.94 4.27
C ALA A 102 -4.94 2.94 5.38
N ARG A 103 -5.15 4.21 5.08
CA ARG A 103 -4.85 5.30 6.00
C ARG A 103 -5.85 6.43 5.78
N PRO A 104 -6.57 6.90 6.83
CA PRO A 104 -6.55 6.40 8.21
C PRO A 104 -7.18 5.00 8.36
N LEU A 105 -7.20 4.50 9.60
CA LEU A 105 -7.72 3.16 9.90
C LEU A 105 -9.15 2.94 9.40
N SER A 106 -9.99 3.96 9.43
CA SER A 106 -11.36 3.87 8.94
C SER A 106 -11.44 3.42 7.48
N VAL A 107 -10.44 3.77 6.66
CA VAL A 107 -10.36 3.33 5.26
C VAL A 107 -10.17 1.82 5.20
N ALA A 108 -9.28 1.27 6.04
CA ALA A 108 -9.08 -0.17 6.13
C ALA A 108 -10.35 -0.89 6.58
N GLN A 109 -11.03 -0.35 7.57
CA GLN A 109 -12.27 -0.92 8.11
C GLN A 109 -13.37 -1.00 7.05
N GLU A 110 -13.60 0.09 6.32
CA GLU A 110 -14.61 0.13 5.25
C GLU A 110 -14.24 -0.80 4.09
N TRP A 111 -12.98 -0.79 3.69
CA TRP A 111 -12.51 -1.63 2.59
C TRP A 111 -12.66 -3.11 2.91
N LEU A 112 -12.33 -3.52 4.15
CA LEU A 112 -12.47 -4.91 4.58
C LEU A 112 -13.92 -5.36 4.54
N LYS A 113 -14.86 -4.50 4.96
CA LYS A 113 -16.30 -4.79 4.87
C LYS A 113 -16.72 -5.02 3.41
N LEU A 114 -16.27 -4.17 2.49
CA LEU A 114 -16.59 -4.31 1.07
C LEU A 114 -16.03 -5.61 0.50
N GLN A 115 -14.83 -6.03 0.91
CA GLN A 115 -14.26 -7.29 0.46
C GLN A 115 -15.07 -8.49 0.96
N LYS A 116 -15.52 -8.47 2.20
CA LYS A 116 -16.37 -9.52 2.78
C LYS A 116 -17.73 -9.58 2.09
N ASN A 117 -18.34 -8.44 1.82
CA ASN A 117 -19.62 -8.36 1.13
C ASN A 117 -19.51 -8.90 -0.31
N ASN A 118 -18.44 -8.54 -1.01
CA ASN A 118 -18.19 -9.05 -2.37
C ASN A 118 -18.04 -10.56 -2.40
N LYS A 119 -17.36 -11.15 -1.41
CA LYS A 119 -17.23 -12.60 -1.28
C LYS A 119 -18.61 -13.24 -1.07
N ASN A 120 -19.46 -12.66 -0.23
CA ASN A 120 -20.80 -13.15 0.02
C ASN A 120 -21.66 -13.11 -1.25
N HIS A 121 -21.53 -12.04 -2.05
CA HIS A 121 -22.24 -11.91 -3.31
C HIS A 121 -21.78 -12.92 -4.36
N SER A 122 -20.51 -13.32 -4.34
CA SER A 122 -19.98 -14.27 -5.33
C SER A 122 -20.50 -15.69 -5.14
N PHE A 123 -21.12 -15.99 -4.00
CA PHE A 123 -21.71 -17.29 -3.72
C PHE A 123 -23.21 -17.34 -4.00
N ASN A 124 -23.80 -16.23 -4.34
CA ASN A 124 -25.20 -16.13 -4.68
C ASN A 124 -25.39 -16.09 -6.19
#